data_5f4a6d47c41c692b41b7ce5cfb86c1ed
#
_entry.id   5f4a6d47c41c692b41b7ce5cfb86c1ed
#
_cell.length_a   1.000
_cell.length_b   1.000
_cell.length_c   1.000
_cell.angle_alpha   90.00
_cell.angle_beta   90.00
_cell.angle_gamma   90.00
#
_symmetry.space_group_name_H-M   'P 1'
#
loop_
_entity.id
_entity.type
_entity.pdbx_description
1 polymer ?
#
loop_
_entity_poly.entity_id
_entity_poly.type
_entity_poly.pdbx_seq_one_letter_code
_entity_poly.pdbx_strand_id
1 'polypeptide(L)'
;MTFWFLAATCCVAQPTAKPAAQPIVEDKSLIRVNVHQLGVDPSSRQPVVTLSDPDEKRALFIWIGLPEARALYSELEGVEHPRPLTHDLLEKIILKSKGQIQRIVITHARENIYYATIVLQGQGNRIEFDARPSDALVMALKFKAPVYVARDLFEKMSLPLESRTDTEEPYGLSLQELTPDLAKYLSYESKKGIMISGVRRGSQAEIDGLRTGDIVVEIDGRAAEDLSFFLQTLTESKGP
;
A
#
# COMPACT_ATOMS: atom_id res chain seq x y z
N MET A 1 70.93 35.39 -10.26
CA MET A 1 70.18 34.42 -9.37
C MET A 1 68.68 34.75 -9.45
N THR A 2 68.00 34.05 -10.29
CA THR A 2 66.55 34.29 -10.58
C THR A 2 65.78 33.14 -10.00
N PHE A 3 65.01 33.40 -8.94
CA PHE A 3 64.14 32.41 -8.29
C PHE A 3 62.82 32.30 -9.05
N TRP A 4 62.53 31.12 -9.57
CA TRP A 4 61.23 30.77 -10.12
C TRP A 4 60.31 30.22 -8.97
N PHE A 5 59.23 30.92 -8.70
CA PHE A 5 58.16 30.42 -7.84
C PHE A 5 57.21 29.54 -8.67
N LEU A 6 57.18 28.25 -8.36
CA LEU A 6 56.15 27.34 -8.91
C LEU A 6 54.90 27.49 -8.05
N ALA A 7 53.88 28.11 -8.61
CA ALA A 7 52.55 28.12 -7.98
C ALA A 7 51.83 26.79 -8.26
N ALA A 8 51.66 25.95 -7.21
CA ALA A 8 50.83 24.75 -7.28
C ALA A 8 49.38 25.15 -7.15
N THR A 9 48.64 25.09 -8.26
CA THR A 9 47.18 25.29 -8.28
C THR A 9 46.50 24.05 -7.73
N CYS A 10 46.03 24.12 -6.48
CA CYS A 10 45.25 23.05 -5.87
C CYS A 10 43.82 23.07 -6.47
N CYS A 11 43.54 22.10 -7.33
CA CYS A 11 42.21 21.91 -7.93
C CYS A 11 41.30 21.30 -6.87
N VAL A 12 40.54 22.13 -6.13
CA VAL A 12 39.52 21.67 -5.23
C VAL A 12 38.33 21.17 -6.06
N ALA A 13 38.14 19.86 -6.10
CA ALA A 13 36.95 19.26 -6.70
C ALA A 13 35.70 19.74 -5.98
N GLN A 14 34.86 20.49 -6.68
CA GLN A 14 33.54 20.89 -6.17
C GLN A 14 32.67 19.65 -6.03
N PRO A 15 31.89 19.52 -4.92
CA PRO A 15 30.93 18.42 -4.80
C PRO A 15 29.89 18.54 -5.90
N THR A 16 29.79 17.50 -6.74
CA THR A 16 28.75 17.39 -7.77
C THR A 16 27.39 17.46 -7.11
N ALA A 17 26.65 18.51 -7.40
CA ALA A 17 25.30 18.69 -6.94
C ALA A 17 24.44 17.48 -7.36
N LYS A 18 23.72 16.89 -6.37
CA LYS A 18 22.74 15.85 -6.59
C LYS A 18 21.75 16.35 -7.67
N PRO A 19 21.48 15.61 -8.75
CA PRO A 19 20.56 16.07 -9.77
C PRO A 19 19.21 16.32 -9.10
N ALA A 20 18.73 17.55 -9.21
CA ALA A 20 17.40 17.94 -8.72
C ALA A 20 16.38 17.07 -9.45
N ALA A 21 15.50 16.43 -8.69
CA ALA A 21 14.37 15.70 -9.25
C ALA A 21 13.59 16.68 -10.14
N GLN A 22 13.53 16.38 -11.43
CA GLN A 22 12.72 17.17 -12.37
C GLN A 22 11.27 17.09 -11.88
N PRO A 23 10.53 18.21 -11.81
CA PRO A 23 9.14 18.19 -11.40
C PRO A 23 8.40 17.24 -12.33
N ILE A 24 7.68 16.29 -11.74
CA ILE A 24 6.78 15.41 -12.47
C ILE A 24 5.72 16.34 -13.07
N VAL A 25 5.78 16.55 -14.37
CA VAL A 25 4.73 17.28 -15.09
C VAL A 25 3.43 16.55 -14.77
N GLU A 26 2.48 17.24 -14.16
CA GLU A 26 1.14 16.70 -13.90
C GLU A 26 0.53 16.31 -15.25
N ASP A 27 0.62 15.03 -15.53
CA ASP A 27 -0.01 14.47 -16.73
C ASP A 27 -1.51 14.38 -16.45
N LYS A 28 -2.27 15.29 -17.04
CA LYS A 28 -3.73 15.37 -16.88
C LYS A 28 -4.46 14.09 -17.26
N SER A 29 -3.78 13.19 -17.98
CA SER A 29 -4.30 11.86 -18.32
C SER A 29 -4.19 10.84 -17.19
N LEU A 30 -3.53 11.19 -16.10
CA LEU A 30 -3.31 10.33 -14.95
C LEU A 30 -3.98 10.88 -13.69
N ILE A 31 -4.47 9.97 -12.85
CA ILE A 31 -4.96 10.27 -11.50
C ILE A 31 -3.98 9.64 -10.52
N ARG A 32 -3.47 10.43 -9.59
CA ARG A 32 -2.70 9.90 -8.48
C ARG A 32 -3.63 9.13 -7.56
N VAL A 33 -3.17 7.96 -7.08
CA VAL A 33 -3.93 7.14 -6.15
C VAL A 33 -3.05 6.69 -4.99
N ASN A 34 -3.70 6.33 -3.89
CA ASN A 34 -3.07 5.74 -2.72
C ASN A 34 -3.51 4.28 -2.60
N VAL A 35 -2.63 3.42 -2.09
CA VAL A 35 -3.03 2.08 -1.63
C VAL A 35 -3.81 2.29 -0.33
N HIS A 36 -5.14 2.25 -0.42
CA HIS A 36 -6.02 2.54 0.69
C HIS A 36 -6.15 1.33 1.63
N GLN A 37 -6.38 0.15 1.07
CA GLN A 37 -6.61 -1.07 1.83
C GLN A 37 -6.25 -2.31 1.02
N LEU A 38 -5.76 -3.34 1.71
CA LEU A 38 -5.74 -4.70 1.22
C LEU A 38 -6.76 -5.51 2.02
N GLY A 39 -7.76 -6.04 1.35
CA GLY A 39 -8.85 -6.77 1.98
C GLY A 39 -9.14 -8.10 1.29
N VAL A 40 -10.21 -8.74 1.68
CA VAL A 40 -10.77 -9.94 1.03
C VAL A 40 -12.19 -9.62 0.60
N ASP A 41 -12.48 -9.87 -0.66
CA ASP A 41 -13.83 -9.73 -1.19
C ASP A 41 -14.74 -10.80 -0.56
N PRO A 42 -15.80 -10.40 0.15
CA PRO A 42 -16.68 -11.36 0.86
C PRO A 42 -17.37 -12.35 -0.07
N SER A 43 -17.63 -11.95 -1.31
CA SER A 43 -18.36 -12.76 -2.29
C SER A 43 -17.48 -13.80 -2.97
N SER A 44 -16.30 -13.38 -3.45
CA SER A 44 -15.37 -14.25 -4.17
C SER A 44 -14.32 -14.91 -3.28
N ARG A 45 -14.14 -14.40 -2.05
CA ARG A 45 -13.07 -14.77 -1.11
C ARG A 45 -11.67 -14.57 -1.69
N GLN A 46 -11.54 -13.69 -2.68
CA GLN A 46 -10.27 -13.34 -3.27
C GLN A 46 -9.70 -12.08 -2.63
N PRO A 47 -8.37 -12.00 -2.46
CA PRO A 47 -7.75 -10.76 -2.04
C PRO A 47 -8.01 -9.64 -3.05
N VAL A 48 -8.31 -8.47 -2.53
CA VAL A 48 -8.56 -7.25 -3.31
C VAL A 48 -7.75 -6.09 -2.75
N VAL A 49 -7.04 -5.39 -3.61
CA VAL A 49 -6.40 -4.14 -3.26
C VAL A 49 -7.27 -2.98 -3.70
N THR A 50 -7.47 -2.04 -2.80
CA THR A 50 -8.27 -0.83 -3.01
C THR A 50 -7.33 0.35 -3.25
N LEU A 51 -7.45 1.00 -4.40
CA LEU A 51 -6.70 2.20 -4.76
C LEU A 51 -7.65 3.40 -4.75
N SER A 52 -7.51 4.29 -3.76
CA SER A 52 -8.35 5.49 -3.65
C SER A 52 -7.75 6.70 -4.34
N ASP A 53 -8.59 7.62 -4.79
CA ASP A 53 -8.16 8.97 -5.13
C ASP A 53 -7.67 9.71 -3.86
N PRO A 54 -6.95 10.85 -4.01
CA PRO A 54 -6.43 11.58 -2.86
C PRO A 54 -7.50 12.09 -1.90
N ASP A 55 -8.71 12.33 -2.40
CA ASP A 55 -9.86 12.81 -1.62
C ASP A 55 -10.65 11.68 -0.96
N GLU A 56 -10.26 10.41 -1.23
CA GLU A 56 -10.94 9.20 -0.76
C GLU A 56 -12.44 9.11 -1.10
N LYS A 57 -12.83 9.74 -2.22
CA LYS A 57 -14.21 9.72 -2.69
C LYS A 57 -14.54 8.55 -3.60
N ARG A 58 -13.54 8.07 -4.32
CA ARG A 58 -13.67 6.97 -5.27
C ARG A 58 -12.49 6.02 -5.14
N ALA A 59 -12.73 4.75 -5.41
CA ALA A 59 -11.69 3.75 -5.41
C ALA A 59 -11.81 2.77 -6.58
N LEU A 60 -10.66 2.32 -7.05
CA LEU A 60 -10.50 1.23 -7.98
C LEU A 60 -10.16 -0.03 -7.21
N PHE A 61 -10.86 -1.12 -7.51
CA PHE A 61 -10.68 -2.43 -6.88
C PHE A 61 -9.95 -3.36 -7.85
N ILE A 62 -8.85 -3.95 -7.41
CA ILE A 62 -8.05 -4.88 -8.21
C ILE A 62 -7.91 -6.19 -7.44
N TRP A 63 -8.51 -7.26 -7.95
CA TRP A 63 -8.37 -8.60 -7.40
C TRP A 63 -7.00 -9.15 -7.74
N ILE A 64 -6.32 -9.70 -6.76
CA ILE A 64 -4.96 -10.23 -6.87
C ILE A 64 -4.88 -11.65 -6.31
N GLY A 65 -3.84 -12.39 -6.66
CA GLY A 65 -3.62 -13.72 -6.12
C GLY A 65 -3.15 -13.69 -4.66
N LEU A 66 -3.32 -14.81 -3.98
CA LEU A 66 -2.94 -14.95 -2.56
C LEU A 66 -1.43 -14.73 -2.32
N PRO A 67 -0.52 -15.26 -3.17
CA PRO A 67 0.91 -14.99 -3.03
C PRO A 67 1.26 -13.50 -3.20
N GLU A 68 0.58 -12.81 -4.14
CA GLU A 68 0.75 -11.40 -4.40
C GLU A 68 0.25 -10.55 -3.24
N ALA A 69 -0.91 -10.91 -2.68
CA ALA A 69 -1.47 -10.28 -1.50
C ALA A 69 -0.52 -10.37 -0.29
N ARG A 70 0.13 -11.53 -0.10
CA ARG A 70 1.14 -11.71 0.95
C ARG A 70 2.33 -10.76 0.77
N ALA A 71 2.84 -10.65 -0.47
CA ALA A 71 3.96 -9.76 -0.75
C ALA A 71 3.58 -8.30 -0.48
N LEU A 72 2.37 -7.89 -0.90
CA LEU A 72 1.85 -6.54 -0.66
C LEU A 72 1.64 -6.26 0.83
N TYR A 73 1.04 -7.20 1.55
CA TYR A 73 0.85 -7.13 3.00
C TYR A 73 2.17 -6.95 3.75
N SER A 74 3.17 -7.76 3.40
CA SER A 74 4.49 -7.65 4.03
C SER A 74 5.11 -6.27 3.90
N GLU A 75 4.93 -5.61 2.75
CA GLU A 75 5.42 -4.24 2.54
C GLU A 75 4.59 -3.20 3.29
N LEU A 76 3.27 -3.35 3.34
CA LEU A 76 2.39 -2.42 4.05
C LEU A 76 2.63 -2.44 5.55
N GLU A 77 2.82 -3.63 6.12
CA GLU A 77 3.01 -3.84 7.56
C GLU A 77 4.48 -3.86 8.00
N GLY A 78 5.42 -3.75 7.06
CA GLY A 78 6.86 -3.76 7.36
C GLY A 78 7.35 -5.11 7.90
N VAL A 79 6.74 -6.23 7.47
CA VAL A 79 7.11 -7.57 7.92
C VAL A 79 8.46 -7.98 7.34
N GLU A 80 9.44 -8.21 8.20
CA GLU A 80 10.75 -8.69 7.79
C GLU A 80 10.77 -10.22 7.64
N HIS A 81 11.36 -10.68 6.53
CA HIS A 81 11.53 -12.11 6.26
C HIS A 81 12.97 -12.56 6.50
N PRO A 82 13.20 -13.79 7.06
CA PRO A 82 14.56 -14.32 7.28
C PRO A 82 15.42 -14.41 6.02
N ARG A 83 14.78 -14.53 4.87
CA ARG A 83 15.43 -14.54 3.55
C ARG A 83 14.70 -13.60 2.60
N PRO A 84 15.43 -12.90 1.71
CA PRO A 84 14.83 -12.01 0.72
C PRO A 84 13.80 -12.74 -0.14
N LEU A 85 12.62 -12.13 -0.28
CA LEU A 85 11.60 -12.55 -1.23
C LEU A 85 11.96 -12.07 -2.65
N THR A 86 11.14 -12.44 -3.64
CA THR A 86 11.38 -12.08 -5.05
C THR A 86 11.47 -10.56 -5.26
N HIS A 87 10.56 -9.80 -4.65
CA HIS A 87 10.57 -8.32 -4.78
C HIS A 87 11.75 -7.69 -4.04
N ASP A 88 12.21 -8.26 -2.92
CA ASP A 88 13.43 -7.79 -2.24
C ASP A 88 14.67 -8.00 -3.09
N LEU A 89 14.72 -9.14 -3.80
CA LEU A 89 15.81 -9.40 -4.74
C LEU A 89 15.78 -8.41 -5.90
N LEU A 90 14.59 -8.16 -6.47
CA LEU A 90 14.41 -7.21 -7.57
C LEU A 90 14.79 -5.78 -7.16
N GLU A 91 14.37 -5.34 -5.97
CA GLU A 91 14.77 -4.07 -5.38
C GLU A 91 16.31 -3.95 -5.32
N LYS A 92 16.97 -4.96 -4.75
CA LYS A 92 18.44 -4.97 -4.65
C LYS A 92 19.14 -4.91 -6.01
N ILE A 93 18.60 -5.59 -7.02
CA ILE A 93 19.12 -5.55 -8.40
C ILE A 93 18.98 -4.13 -8.96
N ILE A 94 17.81 -3.52 -8.84
CA ILE A 94 17.55 -2.17 -9.33
C ILE A 94 18.50 -1.16 -8.66
N LEU A 95 18.59 -1.20 -7.32
CA LEU A 95 19.45 -0.29 -6.56
C LEU A 95 20.94 -0.47 -6.93
N LYS A 96 21.43 -1.71 -7.04
CA LYS A 96 22.83 -1.99 -7.45
C LYS A 96 23.11 -1.54 -8.88
N SER A 97 22.11 -1.56 -9.75
CA SER A 97 22.20 -1.02 -11.12
C SER A 97 22.05 0.51 -11.17
N LYS A 98 22.01 1.18 -10.01
CA LYS A 98 21.80 2.63 -9.89
C LYS A 98 20.45 3.08 -10.52
N GLY A 99 19.49 2.19 -10.57
CA GLY A 99 18.13 2.47 -11.00
C GLY A 99 17.27 2.98 -9.85
N GLN A 100 16.22 3.71 -10.19
CA GLN A 100 15.19 4.17 -9.25
C GLN A 100 13.83 4.14 -9.91
N ILE A 101 12.84 3.55 -9.26
CA ILE A 101 11.47 3.62 -9.74
C ILE A 101 10.95 5.03 -9.48
N GLN A 102 10.50 5.69 -10.53
CA GLN A 102 9.98 7.04 -10.47
C GLN A 102 8.49 7.07 -10.18
N ARG A 103 7.76 6.17 -10.80
CA ARG A 103 6.31 6.01 -10.64
C ARG A 103 5.87 4.65 -11.18
N ILE A 104 4.69 4.23 -10.78
CA ILE A 104 3.95 3.20 -11.48
C ILE A 104 2.64 3.77 -12.03
N VAL A 105 2.14 3.16 -13.09
CA VAL A 105 0.88 3.56 -13.73
C VAL A 105 0.06 2.31 -14.00
N ILE A 106 -1.16 2.24 -13.47
CA ILE A 106 -2.16 1.27 -13.90
C ILE A 106 -2.77 1.83 -15.19
N THR A 107 -2.48 1.22 -16.33
CA THR A 107 -2.68 1.84 -17.64
C THR A 107 -4.05 1.56 -18.24
N HIS A 108 -4.48 0.31 -18.20
CA HIS A 108 -5.75 -0.11 -18.78
C HIS A 108 -6.20 -1.45 -18.20
N ALA A 109 -7.43 -1.82 -18.51
CA ALA A 109 -7.96 -3.16 -18.25
C ALA A 109 -8.52 -3.76 -19.56
N ARG A 110 -8.27 -5.04 -19.77
CA ARG A 110 -8.82 -5.81 -20.88
C ARG A 110 -9.28 -7.17 -20.35
N GLU A 111 -10.52 -7.56 -20.65
CA GLU A 111 -11.08 -8.84 -20.20
C GLU A 111 -10.92 -9.08 -18.69
N ASN A 112 -11.19 -8.04 -17.88
CA ASN A 112 -10.99 -8.01 -16.43
C ASN A 112 -9.53 -8.19 -15.94
N ILE A 113 -8.56 -8.14 -16.84
CA ILE A 113 -7.14 -8.16 -16.50
C ILE A 113 -6.61 -6.74 -16.53
N TYR A 114 -6.06 -6.27 -15.41
CA TYR A 114 -5.43 -4.97 -15.30
C TYR A 114 -3.95 -5.03 -15.70
N TYR A 115 -3.50 -3.98 -16.37
CA TYR A 115 -2.12 -3.82 -16.83
C TYR A 115 -1.47 -2.64 -16.12
N ALA A 116 -0.19 -2.77 -15.81
CA ALA A 116 0.58 -1.72 -15.16
C ALA A 116 1.91 -1.50 -15.86
N THR A 117 2.43 -0.30 -15.74
CA THR A 117 3.76 0.08 -16.21
C THR A 117 4.59 0.60 -15.03
N ILE A 118 5.78 0.04 -14.86
CA ILE A 118 6.80 0.56 -13.95
C ILE A 118 7.71 1.48 -14.73
N VAL A 119 7.81 2.73 -14.31
CA VAL A 119 8.71 3.72 -14.89
C VAL A 119 9.99 3.78 -14.06
N LEU A 120 11.06 3.30 -14.63
CA LEU A 120 12.40 3.25 -14.03
C LEU A 120 13.29 4.33 -14.63
N GLN A 121 14.02 5.06 -13.80
CA GLN A 121 15.15 5.90 -14.20
C GLN A 121 16.45 5.15 -13.91
N GLY A 122 17.25 4.93 -14.95
CA GLY A 122 18.57 4.31 -14.82
C GLY A 122 19.58 5.04 -15.72
N GLN A 123 20.79 5.27 -15.24
CA GLN A 123 21.94 5.80 -15.99
C GLN A 123 21.63 6.87 -17.06
N GLY A 124 20.71 7.80 -16.75
CA GLY A 124 20.30 8.88 -17.66
C GLY A 124 19.10 8.56 -18.56
N ASN A 125 18.68 7.31 -18.66
CA ASN A 125 17.55 6.90 -19.49
C ASN A 125 16.32 6.55 -18.64
N ARG A 126 15.14 6.90 -19.15
CA ARG A 126 13.86 6.44 -18.64
C ARG A 126 13.48 5.16 -19.39
N ILE A 127 13.15 4.11 -18.65
CA ILE A 127 12.75 2.80 -19.17
C ILE A 127 11.39 2.45 -18.60
N GLU A 128 10.51 1.92 -19.42
CA GLU A 128 9.18 1.49 -19.03
C GLU A 128 9.09 -0.03 -19.14
N PHE A 129 8.56 -0.65 -18.08
CA PHE A 129 8.37 -2.10 -18.02
C PHE A 129 6.89 -2.41 -17.84
N ASP A 130 6.38 -3.32 -18.68
CA ASP A 130 5.09 -3.94 -18.45
C ASP A 130 5.15 -4.82 -17.20
N ALA A 131 4.12 -4.76 -16.37
CA ALA A 131 4.07 -5.49 -15.11
C ALA A 131 2.61 -5.78 -14.71
N ARG A 132 2.44 -6.80 -13.89
CA ARG A 132 1.15 -6.99 -13.23
C ARG A 132 0.96 -5.89 -12.17
N PRO A 133 -0.29 -5.42 -11.96
CA PRO A 133 -0.57 -4.40 -10.93
C PRO A 133 -0.02 -4.75 -9.55
N SER A 134 -0.19 -6.01 -9.11
CA SER A 134 0.31 -6.47 -7.81
C SER A 134 1.84 -6.30 -7.66
N ASP A 135 2.60 -6.71 -8.68
CA ASP A 135 4.07 -6.57 -8.67
C ASP A 135 4.48 -5.10 -8.67
N ALA A 136 3.81 -4.30 -9.52
CA ALA A 136 4.07 -2.87 -9.61
C ALA A 136 3.77 -2.14 -8.29
N LEU A 137 2.68 -2.50 -7.60
CA LEU A 137 2.31 -1.93 -6.30
C LEU A 137 3.34 -2.27 -5.21
N VAL A 138 3.78 -3.53 -5.12
CA VAL A 138 4.85 -3.92 -4.18
C VAL A 138 6.12 -3.11 -4.44
N MET A 139 6.51 -2.96 -5.71
CA MET A 139 7.69 -2.19 -6.08
C MET A 139 7.50 -0.68 -5.81
N ALA A 140 6.27 -0.14 -5.96
CA ALA A 140 5.98 1.23 -5.59
C ALA A 140 6.19 1.48 -4.10
N LEU A 141 5.71 0.58 -3.24
CA LEU A 141 5.89 0.67 -1.79
C LEU A 141 7.38 0.62 -1.41
N LYS A 142 8.14 -0.34 -1.95
CA LYS A 142 9.59 -0.48 -1.69
C LYS A 142 10.38 0.76 -2.05
N PHE A 143 10.07 1.38 -3.17
CA PHE A 143 10.76 2.59 -3.63
C PHE A 143 10.12 3.89 -3.18
N LYS A 144 9.01 3.82 -2.43
CA LYS A 144 8.17 4.97 -2.05
C LYS A 144 7.79 5.82 -3.28
N ALA A 145 7.56 5.13 -4.38
CA ALA A 145 7.22 5.75 -5.65
C ALA A 145 5.71 6.02 -5.74
N PRO A 146 5.30 7.13 -6.34
CA PRO A 146 3.88 7.44 -6.51
C PRO A 146 3.20 6.47 -7.47
N VAL A 147 1.94 6.17 -7.16
CA VAL A 147 1.05 5.31 -7.93
C VAL A 147 0.05 6.17 -8.69
N TYR A 148 -0.15 5.87 -9.96
CA TYR A 148 -1.12 6.53 -10.81
C TYR A 148 -2.01 5.50 -11.51
N VAL A 149 -3.21 5.94 -11.86
CA VAL A 149 -4.15 5.21 -12.74
C VAL A 149 -4.46 6.10 -13.93
N ALA A 150 -4.55 5.52 -15.12
CA ALA A 150 -5.04 6.24 -16.29
C ALA A 150 -6.44 6.82 -15.99
N ARG A 151 -6.66 8.09 -16.31
CA ARG A 151 -7.90 8.80 -15.96
C ARG A 151 -9.13 8.08 -16.50
N ASP A 152 -9.12 7.73 -17.77
CA ASP A 152 -10.24 7.04 -18.42
C ASP A 152 -10.57 5.70 -17.75
N LEU A 153 -9.54 4.97 -17.30
CA LEU A 153 -9.71 3.72 -16.56
C LEU A 153 -10.33 3.99 -15.19
N PHE A 154 -9.80 4.96 -14.46
CA PHE A 154 -10.29 5.30 -13.13
C PHE A 154 -11.73 5.78 -13.16
N GLU A 155 -12.06 6.72 -14.05
CA GLU A 155 -13.41 7.26 -14.20
C GLU A 155 -14.43 6.17 -14.59
N LYS A 156 -14.02 5.22 -15.42
CA LYS A 156 -14.88 4.12 -15.89
C LYS A 156 -15.07 3.02 -14.85
N MET A 157 -14.01 2.66 -14.12
CA MET A 157 -13.97 1.43 -13.31
C MET A 157 -13.99 1.69 -11.81
N SER A 158 -13.72 2.94 -11.35
CA SER A 158 -13.80 3.23 -9.93
C SER A 158 -15.25 3.32 -9.46
N LEU A 159 -15.48 2.87 -8.26
CA LEU A 159 -16.75 3.01 -7.57
C LEU A 159 -16.64 4.13 -6.54
N PRO A 160 -17.75 4.80 -6.17
CA PRO A 160 -17.73 5.63 -4.98
C PRO A 160 -17.16 4.79 -3.84
N LEU A 161 -16.11 5.30 -3.24
CA LEU A 161 -15.73 4.81 -1.95
C LEU A 161 -16.84 5.34 -1.06
N GLU A 162 -17.87 4.54 -0.81
CA GLU A 162 -18.82 4.90 0.21
C GLU A 162 -17.94 5.27 1.41
N SER A 163 -17.88 6.56 1.71
CA SER A 163 -17.52 6.95 3.04
C SER A 163 -18.40 6.04 3.86
N ARG A 164 -17.80 5.06 4.55
CA ARG A 164 -18.55 4.18 5.45
C ARG A 164 -19.35 5.16 6.27
N THR A 165 -20.55 5.40 5.77
CA THR A 165 -21.46 6.37 6.34
C THR A 165 -21.64 5.90 7.74
N ASP A 166 -21.04 6.64 8.66
CA ASP A 166 -21.50 6.88 10.03
C ASP A 166 -22.04 5.69 10.86
N THR A 167 -21.91 4.47 10.39
CA THR A 167 -21.71 3.32 11.23
C THR A 167 -20.20 3.17 11.48
N GLU A 168 -19.44 4.29 11.28
CA GLU A 168 -18.15 4.43 11.89
C GLU A 168 -18.40 4.33 13.37
N GLU A 169 -18.05 3.17 13.87
CA GLU A 169 -17.96 3.01 15.29
C GLU A 169 -17.31 4.25 15.87
N PRO A 170 -17.90 4.88 16.89
CA PRO A 170 -17.34 6.08 17.50
C PRO A 170 -15.86 5.91 17.89
N TYR A 171 -15.43 4.65 18.02
CA TYR A 171 -14.12 4.23 18.43
C TYR A 171 -13.07 4.24 17.28
N GLY A 172 -13.50 4.24 16.01
CA GLY A 172 -12.63 4.34 14.83
C GLY A 172 -12.03 3.03 14.34
N LEU A 173 -12.74 1.91 14.55
CA LEU A 173 -12.36 0.58 14.07
C LEU A 173 -13.09 0.23 12.77
N SER A 174 -12.40 -0.46 11.89
CA SER A 174 -13.01 -1.25 10.83
C SER A 174 -12.91 -2.72 11.20
N LEU A 175 -14.01 -3.43 11.14
CA LEU A 175 -14.13 -4.78 11.66
C LEU A 175 -14.55 -5.76 10.57
N GLN A 176 -14.05 -7.00 10.66
CA GLN A 176 -14.38 -8.09 9.74
C GLN A 176 -14.52 -9.40 10.51
N GLU A 177 -15.48 -10.22 10.15
CA GLU A 177 -15.60 -11.56 10.74
C GLU A 177 -14.39 -12.43 10.37
N LEU A 178 -13.88 -13.15 11.37
CA LEU A 178 -12.80 -14.09 11.19
C LEU A 178 -13.32 -15.39 10.56
N THR A 179 -13.23 -15.50 9.25
CA THR A 179 -13.60 -16.75 8.56
C THR A 179 -12.57 -17.85 8.86
N PRO A 180 -12.94 -19.14 8.79
CA PRO A 180 -12.01 -20.25 8.99
C PRO A 180 -10.79 -20.20 8.04
N ASP A 181 -10.99 -19.76 6.81
CA ASP A 181 -9.92 -19.62 5.82
C ASP A 181 -8.97 -18.48 6.17
N LEU A 182 -9.52 -17.36 6.67
CA LEU A 182 -8.73 -16.23 7.15
C LEU A 182 -7.93 -16.59 8.41
N ALA A 183 -8.56 -17.30 9.36
CA ALA A 183 -7.87 -17.80 10.55
C ALA A 183 -6.70 -18.72 10.19
N LYS A 184 -6.91 -19.64 9.25
CA LYS A 184 -5.86 -20.52 8.74
C LYS A 184 -4.74 -19.72 8.05
N TYR A 185 -5.10 -18.68 7.30
CA TYR A 185 -4.15 -17.83 6.64
C TYR A 185 -3.26 -17.07 7.63
N LEU A 186 -3.86 -16.55 8.70
CA LEU A 186 -3.16 -15.84 9.77
C LEU A 186 -2.42 -16.78 10.75
N SER A 187 -2.46 -18.11 10.53
CA SER A 187 -1.94 -19.12 11.44
C SER A 187 -2.56 -19.03 12.83
N TYR A 188 -3.81 -18.59 12.90
CA TYR A 188 -4.54 -18.43 14.13
C TYR A 188 -5.34 -19.70 14.44
N GLU A 189 -5.06 -20.33 15.59
CA GLU A 189 -5.62 -21.65 15.95
C GLU A 189 -7.12 -21.59 16.27
N SER A 190 -7.58 -20.52 16.90
CA SER A 190 -8.99 -20.32 17.16
C SER A 190 -9.68 -19.79 15.90
N LYS A 191 -10.69 -20.52 15.43
CA LYS A 191 -11.46 -20.14 14.22
C LYS A 191 -12.55 -19.11 14.50
N LYS A 192 -12.55 -18.48 15.67
CA LYS A 192 -13.58 -17.55 16.14
C LYS A 192 -12.94 -16.25 16.60
N GLY A 193 -13.61 -15.16 16.29
CA GLY A 193 -13.17 -13.81 16.62
C GLY A 193 -13.56 -12.79 15.54
N ILE A 194 -13.32 -11.53 15.84
CA ILE A 194 -13.51 -10.41 14.92
C ILE A 194 -12.16 -9.79 14.64
N MET A 195 -11.78 -9.74 13.39
CA MET A 195 -10.52 -9.12 12.97
C MET A 195 -10.70 -7.62 12.80
N ILE A 196 -9.77 -6.85 13.34
CA ILE A 196 -9.63 -5.42 13.05
C ILE A 196 -9.03 -5.28 11.65
N SER A 197 -9.86 -4.92 10.68
CA SER A 197 -9.44 -4.73 9.29
C SER A 197 -8.89 -3.33 9.01
N GLY A 198 -9.06 -2.40 9.96
CA GLY A 198 -8.49 -1.05 9.88
C GLY A 198 -8.68 -0.27 11.18
N VAL A 199 -7.75 0.65 11.43
CA VAL A 199 -7.80 1.59 12.56
C VAL A 199 -7.66 3.00 12.00
N ARG A 200 -8.61 3.90 12.32
CA ARG A 200 -8.59 5.28 11.86
C ARG A 200 -7.49 6.06 12.59
N ARG A 201 -6.67 6.79 11.85
CA ARG A 201 -5.66 7.66 12.44
C ARG A 201 -6.29 8.74 13.32
N GLY A 202 -5.74 8.94 14.50
CA GLY A 202 -6.24 9.90 15.48
C GLY A 202 -7.51 9.46 16.21
N SER A 203 -7.95 8.21 16.02
CA SER A 203 -9.11 7.64 16.73
C SER A 203 -8.75 7.19 18.13
N GLN A 204 -9.77 6.94 18.97
CA GLN A 204 -9.57 6.37 20.30
C GLN A 204 -8.94 4.98 20.21
N ALA A 205 -9.33 4.18 19.22
CA ALA A 205 -8.75 2.86 18.98
C ALA A 205 -7.23 2.90 18.74
N GLU A 206 -6.74 3.87 17.98
CA GLU A 206 -5.30 4.05 17.77
C GLU A 206 -4.58 4.48 19.06
N ILE A 207 -5.19 5.38 19.84
CA ILE A 207 -4.66 5.84 21.13
C ILE A 207 -4.55 4.69 22.12
N ASP A 208 -5.54 3.79 22.12
CA ASP A 208 -5.58 2.60 22.98
C ASP A 208 -4.66 1.47 22.47
N GLY A 209 -3.99 1.69 21.34
CA GLY A 209 -2.96 0.81 20.82
C GLY A 209 -3.46 -0.34 19.96
N LEU A 210 -4.73 -0.33 19.55
CA LEU A 210 -5.29 -1.32 18.63
C LEU A 210 -4.69 -1.15 17.22
N ARG A 211 -4.48 -2.26 16.53
CA ARG A 211 -3.82 -2.29 15.21
C ARG A 211 -4.63 -3.10 14.21
N THR A 212 -4.48 -2.74 12.97
CA THR A 212 -4.96 -3.58 11.86
C THR A 212 -4.30 -4.96 11.93
N GLY A 213 -5.13 -6.00 11.83
CA GLY A 213 -4.70 -7.40 11.97
C GLY A 213 -4.90 -7.99 13.37
N ASP A 214 -5.20 -7.19 14.39
CA ASP A 214 -5.55 -7.71 15.71
C ASP A 214 -6.87 -8.49 15.63
N ILE A 215 -6.97 -9.54 16.46
CA ILE A 215 -8.18 -10.37 16.56
C ILE A 215 -8.80 -10.17 17.93
N VAL A 216 -10.00 -9.64 17.95
CA VAL A 216 -10.79 -9.49 19.17
C VAL A 216 -11.56 -10.79 19.40
N VAL A 217 -11.30 -11.43 20.55
CA VAL A 217 -11.92 -12.70 20.93
C VAL A 217 -12.99 -12.54 21.99
N GLU A 218 -12.93 -11.44 22.74
CA GLU A 218 -13.83 -11.16 23.87
C GLU A 218 -14.02 -9.65 24.02
N ILE A 219 -15.23 -9.23 24.35
CA ILE A 219 -15.60 -7.87 24.75
C ILE A 219 -16.52 -7.94 25.97
N ASP A 220 -16.17 -7.22 27.03
CA ASP A 220 -16.93 -7.18 28.30
C ASP A 220 -17.25 -8.58 28.87
N GLY A 221 -16.31 -9.54 28.78
CA GLY A 221 -16.47 -10.91 29.26
C GLY A 221 -17.35 -11.78 28.38
N ARG A 222 -17.69 -11.36 27.16
CA ARG A 222 -18.50 -12.10 26.19
C ARG A 222 -17.69 -12.39 24.94
N ALA A 223 -17.80 -13.61 24.42
CA ALA A 223 -17.08 -14.00 23.21
C ALA A 223 -17.53 -13.16 21.99
N ALA A 224 -16.55 -12.60 21.27
CA ALA A 224 -16.77 -11.79 20.08
C ALA A 224 -16.89 -12.71 18.83
N GLU A 225 -18.00 -13.45 18.74
CA GLU A 225 -18.24 -14.40 17.65
C GLU A 225 -19.06 -13.83 16.50
N ASP A 226 -19.84 -12.79 16.75
CA ASP A 226 -20.78 -12.15 15.82
C ASP A 226 -20.50 -10.65 15.72
N LEU A 227 -20.29 -10.18 14.50
CA LEU A 227 -20.00 -8.78 14.21
C LEU A 227 -21.15 -7.87 14.63
N SER A 228 -22.40 -8.27 14.40
CA SER A 228 -23.59 -7.49 14.75
C SER A 228 -23.70 -7.28 16.26
N PHE A 229 -23.46 -8.33 17.03
CA PHE A 229 -23.43 -8.27 18.50
C PHE A 229 -22.29 -7.38 19.00
N PHE A 230 -21.12 -7.49 18.38
CA PHE A 230 -19.96 -6.69 18.74
C PHE A 230 -20.22 -5.19 18.50
N LEU A 231 -20.78 -4.84 17.33
CA LEU A 231 -21.14 -3.47 16.97
C LEU A 231 -22.17 -2.88 17.95
N GLN A 232 -23.16 -3.67 18.32
CA GLN A 232 -24.17 -3.24 19.31
C GLN A 232 -23.52 -3.00 20.69
N THR A 233 -22.63 -3.88 21.12
CA THR A 233 -21.94 -3.75 22.42
C THR A 233 -21.05 -2.52 22.46
N LEU A 234 -20.32 -2.21 21.38
CA LEU A 234 -19.50 -1.01 21.29
C LEU A 234 -20.33 0.29 21.30
N THR A 235 -21.52 0.27 20.69
CA THR A 235 -22.43 1.44 20.71
C THR A 235 -23.11 1.63 22.06
N GLU A 236 -23.36 0.57 22.81
CA GLU A 236 -23.97 0.61 24.14
C GLU A 236 -22.95 0.90 25.25
N SER A 237 -21.72 0.48 25.10
CA SER A 237 -20.64 0.81 26.02
C SER A 237 -20.26 2.28 25.82
N LYS A 238 -20.90 3.15 26.57
CA LYS A 238 -20.42 4.51 26.79
C LYS A 238 -19.04 4.34 27.42
N GLY A 239 -17.99 4.66 26.66
CA GLY A 239 -16.62 4.55 27.13
C GLY A 239 -16.40 5.16 28.51
N PRO A 240 -15.25 4.84 29.14
CA PRO A 240 -14.95 5.27 30.51
C PRO A 240 -14.98 6.77 30.66
#